data_d6bb9a72434fd064c7e4687bea8eba60
#
_entry.id   d6bb9a72434fd064c7e4687bea8eba60
#
_cell.length_a   1.000
_cell.length_b   1.000
_cell.length_c   1.000
_cell.angle_alpha   90.00
_cell.angle_beta   90.00
_cell.angle_gamma   90.00
#
_symmetry.space_group_name_H-M   'P 1'
#
loop_
_entity.id
_entity.type
_entity.pdbx_description
1 polymer ?
#
loop_
_entity_poly.entity_id
_entity_poly.type
_entity_poly.pdbx_seq_one_letter_code
_entity_poly.pdbx_strand_id
1 'polypeptide(L)'
;ASTDFTELSDTDLDSLFNEYLQKSDAIDNESVTENITASAIEHVNGIPYFVTDVKSVANNQVTVYMKKYYTVMQGNSISFFIQSNGEEIDSATAQLLMDVVTSAQYKTIHKSILENAFFTEILASVVTLAVPILLLALIVYLVEKSKKKTKKQIEADEKRLRAEYARQE
;
A
#
# COMPACT_ATOMS: atom_id res chain seq x y z
N ALA A 1 3.30 -4.55 1.61
CA ALA A 1 3.23 -3.09 1.48
C ALA A 1 4.66 -2.59 1.43
N SER A 2 5.08 -1.86 0.39
CA SER A 2 6.40 -1.24 0.36
C SER A 2 6.36 -0.05 1.31
N THR A 3 7.22 -0.09 2.32
CA THR A 3 7.31 0.95 3.34
C THR A 3 8.10 2.13 2.76
N ASP A 4 7.53 3.33 2.83
CA ASP A 4 8.20 4.56 2.40
C ASP A 4 9.44 4.80 3.28
N PHE A 5 10.60 5.01 2.66
CA PHE A 5 11.86 5.20 3.41
C PHE A 5 11.87 6.50 4.22
N THR A 6 11.12 7.51 3.81
CA THR A 6 11.01 8.79 4.54
C THR A 6 10.19 8.67 5.82
N GLU A 7 9.43 7.59 6.00
CA GLU A 7 8.60 7.33 7.18
C GLU A 7 9.29 6.41 8.20
N LEU A 8 10.47 5.86 7.85
CA LEU A 8 11.23 4.95 8.72
C LEU A 8 12.11 5.71 9.70
N SER A 9 12.31 5.11 10.88
CA SER A 9 13.38 5.52 11.78
C SER A 9 14.76 5.10 11.23
N ASP A 10 15.84 5.76 11.68
CA ASP A 10 17.20 5.39 11.27
C ASP A 10 17.50 3.92 11.58
N THR A 11 17.03 3.41 12.73
CA THR A 11 17.21 2.00 13.12
C THR A 11 16.50 1.03 12.18
N ASP A 12 15.29 1.39 11.73
CA ASP A 12 14.55 0.57 10.79
C ASP A 12 15.17 0.62 9.39
N LEU A 13 15.66 1.79 8.97
CA LEU A 13 16.42 1.95 7.72
C LEU A 13 17.69 1.09 7.74
N ASP A 14 18.48 1.12 8.83
CA ASP A 14 19.69 0.29 8.98
C ASP A 14 19.35 -1.20 8.89
N SER A 15 18.29 -1.63 9.56
CA SER A 15 17.84 -3.01 9.53
C SER A 15 17.44 -3.44 8.11
N LEU A 16 16.67 -2.62 7.43
CA LEU A 16 16.20 -2.86 6.06
C LEU A 16 17.37 -2.83 5.05
N PHE A 17 18.35 -1.95 5.27
CA PHE A 17 19.56 -1.88 4.46
C PHE A 17 20.40 -3.15 4.57
N ASN A 18 20.59 -3.66 5.77
CA ASN A 18 21.29 -4.93 5.98
C ASN A 18 20.57 -6.11 5.30
N GLU A 19 19.24 -6.15 5.35
CA GLU A 19 18.44 -7.15 4.63
C GLU A 19 18.59 -7.00 3.11
N TYR A 20 18.58 -5.77 2.61
CA TYR A 20 18.80 -5.47 1.19
C TYR A 20 20.17 -5.96 0.70
N LEU A 21 21.25 -5.71 1.48
CA LEU A 21 22.59 -6.17 1.14
C LEU A 21 22.67 -7.70 1.11
N GLN A 22 22.12 -8.39 2.10
CA GLN A 22 22.11 -9.85 2.15
C GLN A 22 21.39 -10.49 0.96
N LYS A 23 20.29 -9.88 0.51
CA LYS A 23 19.56 -10.37 -0.67
C LYS A 23 20.31 -10.08 -1.97
N SER A 24 21.04 -8.99 -2.03
CA SER A 24 21.84 -8.63 -3.22
C SER A 24 23.08 -9.52 -3.37
N ASP A 25 23.72 -9.91 -2.26
CA ASP A 25 24.85 -10.84 -2.27
C ASP A 25 24.45 -12.29 -2.65
N ALA A 26 23.17 -12.61 -2.58
CA ALA A 26 22.66 -13.95 -2.89
C ALA A 26 22.47 -14.21 -4.39
N ILE A 27 22.74 -13.24 -5.27
CA ILE A 27 22.68 -13.41 -6.72
C ILE A 27 24.05 -13.90 -7.23
N ASP A 28 24.43 -15.08 -6.79
CA ASP A 28 25.57 -15.80 -7.34
C ASP A 28 25.05 -16.98 -8.17
N ASN A 29 25.17 -16.88 -9.48
CA ASN A 29 24.84 -17.97 -10.37
C ASN A 29 26.08 -18.37 -11.19
N GLU A 30 26.09 -19.56 -11.78
CA GLU A 30 27.24 -20.14 -12.50
C GLU A 30 27.85 -19.22 -13.59
N SER A 31 27.12 -18.18 -13.99
CA SER A 31 27.50 -17.31 -15.11
C SER A 31 27.87 -15.89 -14.70
N VAL A 32 27.42 -15.42 -13.54
CA VAL A 32 27.62 -14.04 -13.08
C VAL A 32 27.87 -14.03 -11.58
N THR A 33 28.98 -13.42 -11.17
CA THR A 33 29.30 -13.15 -9.79
C THR A 33 29.17 -11.65 -9.52
N GLU A 34 28.29 -11.27 -8.61
CA GLU A 34 28.10 -9.89 -8.18
C GLU A 34 28.74 -9.68 -6.80
N ASN A 35 29.53 -8.61 -6.67
CA ASN A 35 30.15 -8.22 -5.41
C ASN A 35 29.82 -6.75 -5.13
N ILE A 36 29.25 -6.48 -3.97
CA ILE A 36 29.09 -5.12 -3.47
C ILE A 36 30.46 -4.67 -2.92
N THR A 37 31.05 -3.66 -3.56
CA THR A 37 32.37 -3.14 -3.19
C THR A 37 32.30 -1.99 -2.21
N ALA A 38 31.20 -1.24 -2.20
CA ALA A 38 30.88 -0.20 -1.23
C ALA A 38 29.37 -0.07 -1.06
N SER A 39 28.94 0.31 0.15
CA SER A 39 27.54 0.52 0.44
C SER A 39 27.36 1.55 1.56
N ALA A 40 26.32 2.37 1.46
CA ALA A 40 25.96 3.38 2.46
C ALA A 40 24.47 3.73 2.41
N ILE A 41 23.94 4.31 3.48
CA ILE A 41 22.70 5.06 3.45
C ILE A 41 23.06 6.54 3.29
N GLU A 42 22.60 7.17 2.22
CA GLU A 42 22.82 8.60 1.97
C GLU A 42 21.48 9.33 1.95
N HIS A 43 21.45 10.53 2.54
CA HIS A 43 20.27 11.40 2.50
C HIS A 43 20.48 12.51 1.45
N VAL A 44 19.67 12.48 0.40
CA VAL A 44 19.69 13.50 -0.66
C VAL A 44 18.37 14.25 -0.62
N ASN A 45 18.41 15.55 -0.38
CA ASN A 45 17.21 16.40 -0.21
C ASN A 45 16.23 15.87 0.86
N GLY A 46 16.75 15.25 1.94
CA GLY A 46 15.94 14.68 3.01
C GLY A 46 15.33 13.31 2.70
N ILE A 47 15.66 12.73 1.56
CA ILE A 47 15.21 11.40 1.16
C ILE A 47 16.35 10.42 1.38
N PRO A 48 16.13 9.32 2.15
CA PRO A 48 17.16 8.28 2.33
C PRO A 48 17.23 7.40 1.09
N TYR A 49 18.47 7.12 0.68
CA TYR A 49 18.81 6.21 -0.40
C TYR A 49 19.75 5.11 0.09
N PHE A 50 19.53 3.90 -0.34
CA PHE A 50 20.51 2.83 -0.27
C PHE A 50 21.46 2.98 -1.46
N VAL A 51 22.71 3.31 -1.19
CA VAL A 51 23.74 3.50 -2.21
C VAL A 51 24.63 2.28 -2.22
N THR A 52 24.84 1.70 -3.40
CA THR A 52 25.72 0.55 -3.58
C THR A 52 26.61 0.71 -4.80
N ASP A 53 27.88 0.38 -4.63
CA ASP A 53 28.81 0.17 -5.72
C ASP A 53 28.97 -1.35 -5.93
N VAL A 54 28.67 -1.81 -7.14
CA VAL A 54 28.64 -3.22 -7.47
C VAL A 54 29.63 -3.49 -8.59
N LYS A 55 30.40 -4.59 -8.43
CA LYS A 55 31.24 -5.14 -9.46
C LYS A 55 30.69 -6.51 -9.86
N SER A 56 30.26 -6.65 -11.09
CA SER A 56 29.76 -7.91 -11.64
C SER A 56 30.77 -8.47 -12.63
N VAL A 57 31.06 -9.76 -12.54
CA VAL A 57 31.91 -10.48 -13.47
C VAL A 57 31.10 -11.56 -14.15
N ALA A 58 30.92 -11.44 -15.46
CA ALA A 58 30.18 -12.41 -16.26
C ALA A 58 31.15 -13.29 -17.05
N ASN A 59 30.95 -14.63 -16.97
CA ASN A 59 31.74 -15.61 -17.70
C ASN A 59 33.29 -15.45 -17.55
N ASN A 60 33.75 -14.94 -16.41
CA ASN A 60 35.14 -14.62 -16.11
C ASN A 60 35.84 -13.67 -17.14
N GLN A 61 35.12 -12.97 -17.95
CA GLN A 61 35.66 -12.15 -19.03
C GLN A 61 35.17 -10.71 -19.06
N VAL A 62 33.90 -10.47 -18.73
CA VAL A 62 33.32 -9.13 -18.77
C VAL A 62 33.12 -8.65 -17.35
N THR A 63 33.77 -7.54 -17.04
CA THR A 63 33.58 -6.86 -15.75
C THR A 63 32.68 -5.64 -15.98
N VAL A 64 31.65 -5.53 -15.17
CA VAL A 64 30.72 -4.43 -15.16
C VAL A 64 30.78 -3.75 -13.81
N TYR A 65 30.94 -2.45 -13.78
CA TYR A 65 30.85 -1.64 -12.58
C TYR A 65 29.55 -0.85 -12.59
N MET A 66 28.85 -0.82 -11.47
CA MET A 66 27.56 -0.12 -11.34
C MET A 66 27.55 0.65 -10.02
N LYS A 67 27.14 1.91 -10.08
CA LYS A 67 26.76 2.69 -8.90
C LYS A 67 25.27 2.92 -8.91
N LYS A 68 24.59 2.61 -7.80
CA LYS A 68 23.13 2.64 -7.71
C LYS A 68 22.67 3.39 -6.47
N TYR A 69 21.69 4.26 -6.66
CA TYR A 69 20.87 4.88 -5.61
C TYR A 69 19.49 4.26 -5.65
N TYR A 70 19.06 3.68 -4.55
CA TYR A 70 17.76 3.01 -4.43
C TYR A 70 16.97 3.59 -3.27
N THR A 71 15.71 3.94 -3.50
CA THR A 71 14.78 4.39 -2.47
C THR A 71 13.39 3.84 -2.71
N VAL A 72 12.55 3.89 -1.68
CA VAL A 72 11.12 3.58 -1.79
C VAL A 72 10.33 4.80 -1.34
N MET A 73 9.49 5.31 -2.22
CA MET A 73 8.63 6.45 -1.95
C MET A 73 7.21 6.18 -2.41
N GLN A 74 6.22 6.46 -1.56
CA GLN A 74 4.79 6.31 -1.85
C GLN A 74 4.44 4.91 -2.40
N GLY A 75 5.11 3.89 -1.86
CA GLY A 75 4.93 2.52 -2.28
C GLY A 75 5.58 2.14 -3.61
N ASN A 76 6.40 3.01 -4.20
CA ASN A 76 7.13 2.75 -5.43
C ASN A 76 8.63 2.62 -5.16
N SER A 77 9.24 1.58 -5.72
CA SER A 77 10.70 1.42 -5.74
C SER A 77 11.28 2.27 -6.86
N ILE A 78 12.25 3.10 -6.52
CA ILE A 78 12.90 4.02 -7.45
C ILE A 78 14.39 3.73 -7.42
N SER A 79 15.00 3.59 -8.59
CA SER A 79 16.44 3.36 -8.73
C SER A 79 17.02 4.29 -9.78
N PHE A 80 18.13 4.92 -9.40
CA PHE A 80 19.02 5.63 -10.33
C PHE A 80 20.33 4.86 -10.36
N PHE A 81 20.85 4.59 -11.53
CA PHE A 81 22.12 3.88 -11.62
C PHE A 81 22.91 4.33 -12.85
N ILE A 82 24.20 4.18 -12.74
CA ILE A 82 25.14 4.32 -13.84
C ILE A 82 25.98 3.06 -13.94
N GLN A 83 26.29 2.66 -15.12
CA GLN A 83 27.04 1.43 -15.42
C GLN A 83 28.21 1.71 -16.35
N SER A 84 29.35 1.10 -16.07
CA SER A 84 30.53 1.10 -16.94
C SER A 84 30.97 -0.32 -17.23
N ASN A 85 31.39 -0.59 -18.46
CA ASN A 85 31.91 -1.88 -18.89
C ASN A 85 33.44 -1.85 -18.95
N GLY A 86 34.07 -2.68 -18.13
CA GLY A 86 35.53 -2.87 -18.12
C GLY A 86 36.30 -1.92 -17.23
N GLU A 87 35.79 -0.72 -16.96
CA GLU A 87 36.48 0.30 -16.16
C GLU A 87 35.65 0.74 -14.97
N GLU A 88 36.29 1.04 -13.86
CA GLU A 88 35.64 1.60 -12.68
C GLU A 88 34.99 2.95 -12.99
N ILE A 89 33.87 3.24 -12.32
CA ILE A 89 33.17 4.51 -12.48
C ILE A 89 34.03 5.62 -11.88
N ASP A 90 34.50 6.54 -12.72
CA ASP A 90 35.28 7.67 -12.27
C ASP A 90 34.43 8.70 -11.47
N SER A 91 35.14 9.58 -10.75
CA SER A 91 34.48 10.54 -9.88
C SER A 91 33.58 11.56 -10.64
N ALA A 92 33.91 11.90 -11.87
CA ALA A 92 33.10 12.83 -12.67
C ALA A 92 31.79 12.16 -13.10
N THR A 93 31.87 10.91 -13.51
CA THR A 93 30.70 10.09 -13.87
C THR A 93 29.82 9.80 -12.63
N ALA A 94 30.42 9.53 -11.48
CA ALA A 94 29.68 9.37 -10.23
C ALA A 94 28.99 10.67 -9.81
N GLN A 95 29.62 11.84 -10.04
CA GLN A 95 29.01 13.15 -9.79
C GLN A 95 27.80 13.42 -10.68
N LEU A 96 27.85 13.03 -11.95
CA LEU A 96 26.69 13.15 -12.85
C LEU A 96 25.48 12.37 -12.32
N LEU A 97 25.68 11.16 -11.79
CA LEU A 97 24.62 10.40 -11.17
C LEU A 97 24.06 11.13 -9.94
N MET A 98 24.94 11.65 -9.09
CA MET A 98 24.54 12.43 -7.90
C MET A 98 23.74 13.69 -8.29
N ASP A 99 24.14 14.40 -9.36
CA ASP A 99 23.41 15.56 -9.86
C ASP A 99 22.00 15.18 -10.34
N VAL A 100 21.86 14.03 -11.00
CA VAL A 100 20.54 13.48 -11.40
C VAL A 100 19.70 13.18 -10.17
N VAL A 101 20.24 12.47 -9.19
CA VAL A 101 19.54 12.14 -7.94
C VAL A 101 19.12 13.39 -7.19
N THR A 102 20.01 14.38 -7.11
CA THR A 102 19.75 15.67 -6.43
C THR A 102 18.69 16.50 -7.16
N SER A 103 18.64 16.43 -8.48
CA SER A 103 17.64 17.14 -9.30
C SER A 103 16.28 16.45 -9.35
N ALA A 104 16.20 15.21 -8.90
CA ALA A 104 14.96 14.44 -8.92
C ALA A 104 13.88 15.10 -8.07
N GLN A 105 12.71 15.32 -8.67
CA GLN A 105 11.54 15.87 -7.99
C GLN A 105 10.46 14.80 -7.90
N TYR A 106 10.06 14.49 -6.68
CA TYR A 106 8.99 13.53 -6.44
C TYR A 106 7.68 14.27 -6.23
N LYS A 107 6.74 14.05 -7.15
CA LYS A 107 5.40 14.61 -7.00
C LYS A 107 4.68 13.83 -5.90
N THR A 108 4.29 14.52 -4.83
CA THR A 108 3.44 13.93 -3.80
C THR A 108 2.09 13.59 -4.42
N ILE A 109 1.84 12.30 -4.58
CA ILE A 109 0.52 11.82 -4.97
C ILE A 109 -0.27 11.71 -3.67
N HIS A 110 -1.17 12.67 -3.42
CA HIS A 110 -2.15 12.50 -2.36
C HIS A 110 -3.07 11.35 -2.78
N LYS A 111 -2.77 10.14 -2.30
CA LYS A 111 -3.72 9.05 -2.41
C LYS A 111 -4.98 9.49 -1.68
N SER A 112 -6.10 9.49 -2.38
CA SER A 112 -7.41 9.69 -1.76
C SER A 112 -7.53 8.72 -0.59
N ILE A 113 -8.15 9.16 0.52
CA ILE A 113 -8.43 8.31 1.69
C ILE A 113 -9.11 6.99 1.25
N LEU A 114 -9.89 7.04 0.16
CA LEU A 114 -10.57 5.89 -0.43
C LEU A 114 -9.63 4.91 -1.17
N GLU A 115 -8.41 5.34 -1.55
CA GLU A 115 -7.40 4.49 -2.19
C GLU A 115 -6.48 3.81 -1.17
N ASN A 116 -6.61 4.15 0.11
CA ASN A 116 -5.90 3.48 1.18
C ASN A 116 -6.52 2.09 1.39
N ALA A 117 -5.75 1.02 1.10
CA ALA A 117 -6.20 -0.37 1.25
C ALA A 117 -6.77 -0.66 2.65
N PHE A 118 -6.17 -0.08 3.69
CA PHE A 118 -6.64 -0.20 5.07
C PHE A 118 -8.02 0.44 5.26
N PHE A 119 -8.27 1.61 4.64
CA PHE A 119 -9.57 2.28 4.72
C PHE A 119 -10.65 1.53 3.95
N THR A 120 -10.30 0.96 2.78
CA THR A 120 -11.24 0.12 2.01
C THR A 120 -11.57 -1.19 2.72
N GLU A 121 -10.63 -1.82 3.43
CA GLU A 121 -10.90 -3.01 4.26
C GLU A 121 -11.80 -2.69 5.45
N ILE A 122 -11.56 -1.60 6.17
CA ILE A 122 -12.43 -1.15 7.27
C ILE A 122 -13.83 -0.83 6.72
N LEU A 123 -13.93 -0.07 5.64
CA LEU A 123 -15.20 0.29 5.02
C LEU A 123 -15.98 -0.96 4.58
N ALA A 124 -15.32 -1.91 3.93
CA ALA A 124 -15.92 -3.18 3.53
C ALA A 124 -16.43 -3.98 4.75
N SER A 125 -15.65 -4.02 5.84
CA SER A 125 -16.05 -4.72 7.08
C SER A 125 -17.26 -4.05 7.74
N VAL A 126 -17.27 -2.71 7.80
CA VAL A 126 -18.39 -1.95 8.36
C VAL A 126 -19.66 -2.14 7.51
N VAL A 127 -19.55 -2.08 6.19
CA VAL A 127 -20.70 -2.28 5.28
C VAL A 127 -21.23 -3.72 5.42
N THR A 128 -20.35 -4.72 5.49
CA THR A 128 -20.73 -6.12 5.63
C THR A 128 -21.51 -6.39 6.92
N LEU A 129 -21.18 -5.71 8.01
CA LEU A 129 -21.89 -5.84 9.29
C LEU A 129 -23.15 -4.95 9.37
N ALA A 130 -23.08 -3.72 8.88
CA ALA A 130 -24.17 -2.76 9.00
C ALA A 130 -25.38 -3.09 8.11
N VAL A 131 -25.14 -3.59 6.91
CA VAL A 131 -26.23 -3.89 5.94
C VAL A 131 -27.19 -4.97 6.46
N PRO A 132 -26.74 -6.12 6.98
CA PRO A 132 -27.64 -7.12 7.53
C PRO A 132 -28.43 -6.60 8.75
N ILE A 133 -27.80 -5.81 9.61
CA ILE A 133 -28.47 -5.24 10.80
C ILE A 133 -29.56 -4.27 10.37
N LEU A 134 -29.32 -3.41 9.40
CA LEU A 134 -30.32 -2.48 8.86
C LEU A 134 -31.47 -3.22 8.18
N LEU A 135 -31.19 -4.31 7.44
CA LEU A 135 -32.23 -5.14 6.83
C LEU A 135 -33.10 -5.82 7.88
N LEU A 136 -32.51 -6.37 8.95
CA LEU A 136 -33.26 -6.95 10.06
C LEU A 136 -34.14 -5.89 10.75
N ALA A 137 -33.63 -4.71 11.02
CA ALA A 137 -34.39 -3.62 11.61
C ALA A 137 -35.56 -3.19 10.72
N LEU A 138 -35.33 -3.13 9.39
CA LEU A 138 -36.38 -2.83 8.42
C LEU A 138 -37.48 -3.92 8.40
N ILE A 139 -37.11 -5.19 8.42
CA ILE A 139 -38.06 -6.32 8.48
C ILE A 139 -38.91 -6.22 9.75
N VAL A 140 -38.29 -6.01 10.92
CA VAL A 140 -39.00 -5.88 12.20
C VAL A 140 -39.97 -4.70 12.13
N TYR A 141 -39.52 -3.56 11.64
CA TYR A 141 -40.38 -2.38 11.47
C TYR A 141 -41.58 -2.65 10.55
N LEU A 142 -41.39 -3.32 9.42
CA LEU A 142 -42.47 -3.67 8.49
C LEU A 142 -43.47 -4.64 9.10
N VAL A 143 -42.99 -5.65 9.84
CA VAL A 143 -43.84 -6.61 10.57
C VAL A 143 -44.68 -5.92 11.64
N GLU A 144 -44.10 -5.04 12.44
CA GLU A 144 -44.83 -4.28 13.44
C GLU A 144 -45.89 -3.36 12.83
N LYS A 145 -45.54 -2.68 11.74
CA LYS A 145 -46.46 -1.80 11.00
C LYS A 145 -47.62 -2.61 10.41
N SER A 146 -47.36 -3.81 9.91
CA SER A 146 -48.41 -4.74 9.40
C SER A 146 -49.33 -5.18 10.53
N LYS A 147 -48.76 -5.64 11.68
CA LYS A 147 -49.57 -6.02 12.85
C LYS A 147 -50.48 -4.89 13.36
N LYS A 148 -50.00 -3.65 13.38
CA LYS A 148 -50.79 -2.48 13.78
C LYS A 148 -51.96 -2.21 12.80
N LYS A 149 -51.74 -2.42 11.48
CA LYS A 149 -52.81 -2.31 10.48
C LYS A 149 -53.86 -3.37 10.67
N THR A 150 -53.45 -4.65 10.81
CA THR A 150 -54.38 -5.78 11.01
C THR A 150 -55.20 -5.60 12.28
N LYS A 151 -54.60 -5.15 13.39
CA LYS A 151 -55.34 -4.90 14.65
C LYS A 151 -56.40 -3.83 14.50
N LYS A 152 -56.11 -2.71 13.80
CA LYS A 152 -57.07 -1.68 13.50
C LYS A 152 -58.24 -2.15 12.62
N GLN A 153 -57.95 -3.06 11.67
CA GLN A 153 -58.99 -3.64 10.81
C GLN A 153 -59.92 -4.56 11.62
N ILE A 154 -59.37 -5.44 12.48
CA ILE A 154 -60.16 -6.30 13.36
C ILE A 154 -61.03 -5.48 14.29
N GLU A 155 -60.52 -4.44 14.93
CA GLU A 155 -61.31 -3.53 15.79
C GLU A 155 -62.44 -2.80 15.04
N ALA A 156 -62.16 -2.41 13.76
CA ALA A 156 -63.18 -1.78 12.93
C ALA A 156 -64.32 -2.76 12.50
N ASP A 157 -63.92 -4.01 12.20
CA ASP A 157 -64.90 -5.07 11.82
C ASP A 157 -65.75 -5.51 13.03
N GLU A 158 -65.12 -5.63 14.22
CA GLU A 158 -65.88 -5.89 15.44
C GLU A 158 -66.89 -4.79 15.77
N LYS A 159 -66.50 -3.51 15.59
CA LYS A 159 -67.44 -2.39 15.79
C LYS A 159 -68.61 -2.42 14.78
N ARG A 160 -68.36 -2.80 13.52
CA ARG A 160 -69.39 -2.95 12.51
C ARG A 160 -70.39 -4.04 12.85
N LEU A 161 -69.84 -5.22 13.22
CA LEU A 161 -70.67 -6.36 13.66
C LEU A 161 -71.55 -6.02 14.87
N ARG A 162 -70.99 -5.38 15.90
CA ARG A 162 -71.77 -4.93 17.07
C ARG A 162 -72.88 -3.93 16.70
N ALA A 163 -72.62 -3.00 15.80
CA ALA A 163 -73.59 -2.04 15.34
C ALA A 163 -74.71 -2.67 14.44
N GLU A 164 -74.40 -3.75 13.77
CA GLU A 164 -75.37 -4.50 12.94
C GLU A 164 -76.26 -5.36 13.82
N TYR A 165 -75.76 -6.02 14.83
CA TYR A 165 -76.57 -6.76 15.84
C TYR A 165 -77.49 -5.81 16.61
N ALA A 166 -77.05 -4.64 17.02
CA ALA A 166 -77.88 -3.66 17.71
C ALA A 166 -78.99 -3.02 16.87
N ARG A 167 -79.01 -3.24 15.57
CA ARG A 167 -80.11 -2.78 14.65
C ARG A 167 -81.16 -3.86 14.38
N GLN A 168 -80.90 -5.10 14.77
CA GLN A 168 -81.81 -6.24 14.57
C GLN A 168 -82.63 -6.57 15.79
N GLU A 169 -82.36 -5.97 16.95
CA GLU A 169 -83.20 -5.91 18.11
C GLU A 169 -84.12 -4.65 18.10
#